data_76bac21d369831173f9edbb47497a372
#
_entry.id   76bac21d369831173f9edbb47497a372
#
_cell.length_a   1.000
_cell.length_b   1.000
_cell.length_c   1.000
_cell.angle_alpha   90.00
_cell.angle_beta   90.00
_cell.angle_gamma   90.00
#
_symmetry.space_group_name_H-M   'P 1'
#
loop_
_entity.id
_entity.type
_entity.pdbx_description
1 polymer ?
#
loop_
_entity_poly.entity_id
_entity_poly.type
_entity_poly.pdbx_seq_one_letter_code
_entity_poly.pdbx_strand_id
1 'polypeptide(L)'
;MNNNCTIQNSYASSDRKQGELYLVATPIGNLEDMTYRAVRMLQEADLIAAEDTRETRKLLSHFDIQGKTLYSYHEHNKDASGPELVRLMQEGRKLALVSDAGLPAISDPGADLVRLAIEAGLPVVPIPGANAALSALIASGLPTDRFTFVGFLPRDKKRQEEILQSVQRDTSTLLFYESPHRIVKTLERMIEQLGDREVVVARELTKRYEQFVRGTISSCLRQFEEVAPIGECCIVVQGAVGQWELPPEQSTWWASLSVAEHVARYEEEQGATHKEAMKLAAKDRGVSRRDIYQQLLSGEEAE
;
A
#
# COMPACT_ATOMS: atom_id res chain seq x y z
N MET A 1 27.16 -5.28 -4.21
CA MET A 1 25.96 -5.62 -3.43
C MET A 1 26.21 -6.99 -2.80
N ASN A 2 26.23 -7.07 -1.45
CA ASN A 2 26.39 -8.36 -0.77
C ASN A 2 25.15 -9.22 -1.05
N ASN A 3 25.32 -10.31 -1.77
CA ASN A 3 24.25 -11.27 -2.11
C ASN A 3 23.88 -12.21 -0.93
N ASN A 4 24.17 -11.83 0.30
CA ASN A 4 23.86 -12.66 1.46
C ASN A 4 22.47 -12.30 2.01
N CYS A 5 21.57 -13.28 2.08
CA CYS A 5 20.33 -13.13 2.83
C CYS A 5 20.64 -13.05 4.33
N THR A 6 19.90 -12.20 5.04
CA THR A 6 19.95 -12.12 6.52
C THR A 6 18.81 -12.95 7.11
N ILE A 7 19.12 -13.73 8.15
CA ILE A 7 18.12 -14.54 8.87
C ILE A 7 17.90 -13.93 10.24
N GLN A 8 16.64 -13.56 10.54
CA GLN A 8 16.22 -13.12 11.85
C GLN A 8 15.42 -14.24 12.54
N ASN A 9 15.80 -14.57 13.76
CA ASN A 9 15.03 -15.46 14.62
C ASN A 9 14.43 -14.69 15.77
N SER A 10 13.12 -14.40 15.75
CA SER A 10 12.44 -13.55 16.75
C SER A 10 12.43 -14.14 18.16
N TYR A 11 12.63 -15.45 18.30
CA TYR A 11 12.67 -16.17 19.58
C TYR A 11 14.07 -16.73 19.95
N ALA A 12 15.12 -16.19 19.36
CA ALA A 12 16.46 -16.64 19.68
C ALA A 12 16.88 -16.14 21.08
N SER A 13 17.55 -17.02 21.80
CA SER A 13 17.97 -17.07 23.19
C SER A 13 18.20 -15.74 23.93
N SER A 14 18.06 -15.83 25.28
CA SER A 14 18.39 -14.86 26.34
C SER A 14 19.78 -14.20 26.29
N ASP A 15 20.64 -14.60 25.37
CA ASP A 15 22.04 -14.14 25.27
C ASP A 15 22.23 -12.95 24.31
N ARG A 16 21.14 -12.40 23.73
CA ARG A 16 21.27 -11.21 22.89
C ARG A 16 21.63 -9.99 23.73
N LYS A 17 22.77 -9.38 23.41
CA LYS A 17 23.21 -8.11 24.00
C LYS A 17 22.49 -6.90 23.42
N GLN A 18 21.84 -7.05 22.27
CA GLN A 18 21.10 -6.00 21.58
C GLN A 18 19.61 -6.09 21.90
N GLY A 19 18.94 -4.93 21.90
CA GLY A 19 17.49 -4.84 21.99
C GLY A 19 16.79 -5.22 20.70
N GLU A 20 15.50 -5.03 20.66
CA GLU A 20 14.64 -5.39 19.54
C GLU A 20 13.50 -4.38 19.38
N LEU A 21 13.00 -4.26 18.14
CA LEU A 21 11.87 -3.40 17.81
C LEU A 21 10.59 -4.25 17.75
N TYR A 22 9.63 -3.97 18.62
CA TYR A 22 8.27 -4.53 18.54
C TYR A 22 7.36 -3.56 17.80
N LEU A 23 6.72 -4.03 16.73
CA LEU A 23 5.67 -3.29 16.03
C LEU A 23 4.34 -3.69 16.65
N VAL A 24 3.82 -2.89 17.56
CA VAL A 24 2.65 -3.25 18.36
C VAL A 24 1.40 -2.60 17.80
N ALA A 25 0.47 -3.42 17.29
CA ALA A 25 -0.83 -2.94 16.86
C ALA A 25 -1.64 -2.41 18.05
N THR A 26 -2.30 -1.27 17.85
CA THR A 26 -3.22 -0.63 18.78
C THR A 26 -4.66 -0.75 18.31
N PRO A 27 -5.67 -0.57 19.17
CA PRO A 27 -7.07 -0.60 18.74
C PRO A 27 -7.39 0.48 17.70
N ILE A 28 -8.35 0.20 16.82
CA ILE A 28 -8.86 1.16 15.82
C ILE A 28 -10.17 1.82 16.26
N GLY A 29 -10.59 1.58 17.49
CA GLY A 29 -11.82 2.16 18.03
C GLY A 29 -12.37 1.42 19.25
N ASN A 30 -12.13 0.12 19.37
CA ASN A 30 -12.56 -0.71 20.49
C ASN A 30 -11.34 -1.25 21.26
N LEU A 31 -11.23 -0.93 22.53
CA LEU A 31 -10.13 -1.36 23.39
C LEU A 31 -10.06 -2.88 23.57
N GLU A 32 -11.19 -3.60 23.38
CA GLU A 32 -11.24 -5.07 23.42
C GLU A 32 -10.47 -5.74 22.27
N ASP A 33 -10.18 -5.00 21.18
CA ASP A 33 -9.37 -5.49 20.06
C ASP A 33 -7.86 -5.54 20.38
N MET A 34 -7.47 -5.10 21.57
CA MET A 34 -6.08 -5.19 22.03
C MET A 34 -5.73 -6.65 22.34
N THR A 35 -4.69 -7.18 21.70
CA THR A 35 -4.30 -8.59 21.94
C THR A 35 -3.52 -8.72 23.26
N TYR A 36 -3.66 -9.87 23.92
CA TYR A 36 -2.87 -10.20 25.12
C TYR A 36 -1.35 -10.07 24.88
N ARG A 37 -0.90 -10.43 23.68
CA ARG A 37 0.52 -10.30 23.31
C ARG A 37 0.94 -8.84 23.18
N ALA A 38 0.09 -7.98 22.62
CA ALA A 38 0.35 -6.56 22.51
C ALA A 38 0.49 -5.90 23.90
N VAL A 39 -0.44 -6.19 24.82
CA VAL A 39 -0.37 -5.71 26.20
C VAL A 39 0.94 -6.16 26.87
N ARG A 40 1.29 -7.45 26.75
CA ARG A 40 2.53 -7.99 27.31
C ARG A 40 3.77 -7.31 26.72
N MET A 41 3.82 -7.10 25.39
CA MET A 41 4.98 -6.44 24.77
C MET A 41 5.13 -4.99 25.20
N LEU A 42 4.04 -4.26 25.40
CA LEU A 42 4.08 -2.92 25.99
C LEU A 42 4.57 -2.92 27.45
N GLN A 43 4.20 -3.97 28.22
CA GLN A 43 4.70 -4.16 29.58
C GLN A 43 6.19 -4.51 29.62
N GLU A 44 6.67 -5.33 28.69
CA GLU A 44 8.07 -5.78 28.63
C GLU A 44 9.01 -4.76 27.97
N ALA A 45 8.50 -3.86 27.12
CA ALA A 45 9.31 -2.84 26.46
C ALA A 45 9.91 -1.85 27.47
N ASP A 46 11.19 -1.50 27.30
CA ASP A 46 11.87 -0.45 28.08
C ASP A 46 11.40 0.94 27.62
N LEU A 47 11.13 1.09 26.32
CA LEU A 47 10.82 2.34 25.66
C LEU A 47 9.61 2.13 24.73
N ILE A 48 8.80 3.16 24.59
CA ILE A 48 7.69 3.16 23.64
C ILE A 48 7.81 4.40 22.74
N ALA A 49 7.95 4.18 21.44
CA ALA A 49 7.87 5.24 20.43
C ALA A 49 6.43 5.33 19.92
N ALA A 50 5.87 6.52 19.88
CA ALA A 50 4.48 6.77 19.55
C ALA A 50 4.32 8.02 18.67
N GLU A 51 3.35 8.02 17.76
CA GLU A 51 2.99 9.18 16.95
C GLU A 51 2.42 10.29 17.84
N ASP A 52 1.38 10.00 18.63
CA ASP A 52 0.88 10.86 19.68
C ASP A 52 1.05 10.19 21.06
N THR A 53 2.02 10.69 21.83
CA THR A 53 2.30 10.18 23.19
C THR A 53 1.15 10.41 24.17
N ARG A 54 0.22 11.32 23.89
CA ARG A 54 -0.95 11.59 24.76
C ARG A 54 -1.98 10.48 24.62
N GLU A 55 -2.27 10.06 23.39
CA GLU A 55 -3.18 8.95 23.10
C GLU A 55 -2.58 7.64 23.63
N THR A 56 -1.28 7.43 23.40
CA THR A 56 -0.58 6.26 23.95
C THR A 56 -0.65 6.21 25.48
N ARG A 57 -0.51 7.34 26.19
CA ARG A 57 -0.67 7.35 27.67
C ARG A 57 -2.05 6.91 28.12
N LYS A 58 -3.12 7.32 27.41
CA LYS A 58 -4.49 6.87 27.72
C LYS A 58 -4.61 5.35 27.55
N LEU A 59 -4.07 4.81 26.46
CA LEU A 59 -4.05 3.37 26.20
C LEU A 59 -3.30 2.61 27.31
N LEU A 60 -2.08 3.04 27.65
CA LEU A 60 -1.27 2.43 28.71
C LEU A 60 -1.98 2.48 30.07
N SER A 61 -2.60 3.63 30.40
CA SER A 61 -3.38 3.79 31.61
C SER A 61 -4.57 2.83 31.69
N HIS A 62 -5.26 2.60 30.56
CA HIS A 62 -6.39 1.66 30.51
C HIS A 62 -5.98 0.21 30.82
N PHE A 63 -4.77 -0.18 30.44
CA PHE A 63 -4.22 -1.52 30.68
C PHE A 63 -3.30 -1.58 31.91
N ASP A 64 -3.36 -0.59 32.81
CA ASP A 64 -2.55 -0.50 34.02
C ASP A 64 -1.03 -0.61 33.79
N ILE A 65 -0.55 -0.18 32.63
CA ILE A 65 0.87 -0.16 32.26
C ILE A 65 1.49 1.17 32.68
N GLN A 66 2.35 1.13 33.71
CA GLN A 66 2.97 2.31 34.31
C GLN A 66 4.48 2.33 34.14
N GLY A 67 5.09 3.49 34.37
CA GLY A 67 6.55 3.66 34.43
C GLY A 67 7.26 3.58 33.06
N LYS A 68 6.53 3.71 31.94
CA LYS A 68 7.12 3.64 30.59
C LYS A 68 7.67 4.98 30.13
N THR A 69 8.86 4.96 29.55
CA THR A 69 9.43 6.11 28.86
C THR A 69 8.86 6.20 27.45
N LEU A 70 8.17 7.31 27.15
CA LEU A 70 7.57 7.57 25.85
C LEU A 70 8.44 8.52 25.03
N TYR A 71 8.70 8.12 23.79
CA TYR A 71 9.33 8.94 22.75
C TYR A 71 8.30 9.34 21.71
N SER A 72 8.27 10.61 21.33
CA SER A 72 7.50 11.05 20.18
C SER A 72 8.23 10.65 18.90
N TYR A 73 7.53 9.98 17.98
CA TYR A 73 8.06 9.57 16.68
C TYR A 73 6.99 9.77 15.59
N HIS A 74 7.08 10.86 14.88
CA HIS A 74 6.12 11.27 13.85
C HIS A 74 6.83 11.86 12.64
N GLU A 75 6.11 12.15 11.55
CA GLU A 75 6.65 12.60 10.26
C GLU A 75 7.61 13.79 10.40
N HIS A 76 7.36 14.72 11.34
CA HIS A 76 8.16 15.93 11.47
C HIS A 76 9.46 15.76 12.30
N ASN A 77 9.63 14.63 13.02
CA ASN A 77 10.82 14.41 13.85
C ASN A 77 11.55 13.10 13.56
N LYS A 78 11.05 12.27 12.66
CA LYS A 78 11.58 10.92 12.37
C LYS A 78 13.06 10.91 12.02
N ASP A 79 13.54 11.92 11.28
CA ASP A 79 14.95 12.00 10.86
C ASP A 79 15.91 12.24 12.03
N ALA A 80 15.47 12.98 13.05
CA ALA A 80 16.23 13.23 14.26
C ALA A 80 16.07 12.11 15.30
N SER A 81 14.84 11.65 15.51
CA SER A 81 14.51 10.64 16.53
C SER A 81 14.87 9.22 16.13
N GLY A 82 14.80 8.87 14.84
CA GLY A 82 15.08 7.52 14.35
C GLY A 82 16.47 6.99 14.72
N PRO A 83 17.56 7.73 14.41
CA PRO A 83 18.91 7.31 14.76
C PRO A 83 19.12 7.13 16.27
N GLU A 84 18.51 7.99 17.08
CA GLU A 84 18.59 7.89 18.54
C GLU A 84 17.89 6.63 19.07
N LEU A 85 16.69 6.31 18.56
CA LEU A 85 15.98 5.10 18.93
C LEU A 85 16.76 3.84 18.54
N VAL A 86 17.40 3.84 17.34
CA VAL A 86 18.28 2.75 16.91
C VAL A 86 19.48 2.60 17.84
N ARG A 87 20.13 3.70 18.25
CA ARG A 87 21.24 3.68 19.21
C ARG A 87 20.82 3.05 20.55
N LEU A 88 19.65 3.43 21.09
CA LEU A 88 19.14 2.87 22.32
C LEU A 88 18.87 1.35 22.21
N MET A 89 18.35 0.90 21.06
CA MET A 89 18.17 -0.54 20.81
C MET A 89 19.53 -1.27 20.71
N GLN A 90 20.55 -0.67 20.09
CA GLN A 90 21.90 -1.24 20.04
C GLN A 90 22.52 -1.37 21.45
N GLU A 91 22.14 -0.51 22.39
CA GLU A 91 22.51 -0.58 23.81
C GLU A 91 21.73 -1.64 24.61
N GLY A 92 20.87 -2.41 23.95
CA GLY A 92 20.12 -3.51 24.56
C GLY A 92 18.70 -3.16 24.99
N ARG A 93 18.20 -1.96 24.69
CA ARG A 93 16.82 -1.55 25.04
C ARG A 93 15.79 -2.17 24.11
N LYS A 94 14.72 -2.71 24.68
CA LYS A 94 13.53 -3.16 23.94
C LYS A 94 12.63 -1.98 23.65
N LEU A 95 12.34 -1.73 22.38
CA LEU A 95 11.50 -0.63 21.92
C LEU A 95 10.19 -1.15 21.36
N ALA A 96 9.06 -0.69 21.86
CA ALA A 96 7.76 -0.86 21.19
C ALA A 96 7.46 0.38 20.36
N LEU A 97 7.13 0.18 19.09
CA LEU A 97 6.57 1.22 18.20
C LEU A 97 5.07 1.00 18.13
N VAL A 98 4.31 2.07 18.38
CA VAL A 98 2.86 2.12 18.26
C VAL A 98 2.46 3.28 17.34
N SER A 99 1.36 3.11 16.58
CA SER A 99 0.65 4.18 15.89
C SER A 99 -0.55 4.64 16.71
N ASP A 100 -1.20 5.71 16.29
CA ASP A 100 -2.41 6.21 16.96
C ASP A 100 -3.57 5.21 16.85
N ALA A 101 -3.63 4.45 15.73
CA ALA A 101 -4.63 3.41 15.53
C ALA A 101 -4.13 2.30 14.58
N GLY A 102 -4.29 1.06 14.98
CA GLY A 102 -3.99 -0.12 14.16
C GLY A 102 -2.52 -0.51 14.12
N LEU A 103 -2.08 -1.03 12.99
CA LEU A 103 -0.71 -1.53 12.78
C LEU A 103 0.26 -0.37 12.49
N PRO A 104 1.33 -0.19 13.27
CA PRO A 104 2.38 0.78 12.95
C PRO A 104 3.11 0.37 11.67
N ALA A 105 3.70 1.33 10.99
CA ALA A 105 4.34 1.23 9.68
C ALA A 105 3.37 1.03 8.49
N ILE A 106 2.07 1.21 8.71
CA ILE A 106 1.05 1.23 7.66
C ILE A 106 0.45 2.64 7.57
N SER A 107 0.81 3.39 6.55
CA SER A 107 0.39 4.81 6.37
C SER A 107 0.88 5.77 7.46
N ASP A 108 1.97 5.44 8.14
CA ASP A 108 2.62 6.23 9.17
C ASP A 108 4.18 6.19 9.05
N PRO A 109 4.92 7.06 9.74
CA PRO A 109 6.37 7.14 9.65
C PRO A 109 7.11 5.93 10.22
N GLY A 110 6.43 4.98 10.84
CA GLY A 110 7.02 3.77 11.44
C GLY A 110 7.84 2.94 10.46
N ALA A 111 7.48 2.97 9.17
CA ALA A 111 8.23 2.28 8.12
C ALA A 111 9.70 2.73 8.02
N ASP A 112 10.01 4.01 8.28
CA ASP A 112 11.37 4.52 8.30
C ASP A 112 12.17 3.95 9.47
N LEU A 113 11.58 3.85 10.66
CA LEU A 113 12.23 3.24 11.83
C LEU A 113 12.49 1.75 11.63
N VAL A 114 11.55 1.03 11.00
CA VAL A 114 11.71 -0.38 10.62
C VAL A 114 12.93 -0.54 9.70
N ARG A 115 13.05 0.30 8.67
CA ARG A 115 14.18 0.27 7.75
C ARG A 115 15.51 0.51 8.48
N LEU A 116 15.58 1.55 9.32
CA LEU A 116 16.77 1.87 10.11
C LEU A 116 17.16 0.72 11.06
N ALA A 117 16.19 0.09 11.71
CA ALA A 117 16.45 -1.05 12.60
C ALA A 117 17.01 -2.25 11.82
N ILE A 118 16.45 -2.57 10.66
CA ILE A 118 16.94 -3.65 9.78
C ILE A 118 18.36 -3.35 9.28
N GLU A 119 18.64 -2.14 8.83
CA GLU A 119 19.97 -1.70 8.39
C GLU A 119 21.00 -1.79 9.52
N ALA A 120 20.59 -1.57 10.76
CA ALA A 120 21.42 -1.72 11.96
C ALA A 120 21.54 -3.18 12.45
N GLY A 121 20.95 -4.15 11.78
CA GLY A 121 20.96 -5.56 12.16
C GLY A 121 20.11 -5.89 13.40
N LEU A 122 19.20 -5.00 13.79
CA LEU A 122 18.31 -5.19 14.94
C LEU A 122 17.08 -6.02 14.55
N PRO A 123 16.62 -6.92 15.44
CA PRO A 123 15.40 -7.68 15.19
C PRO A 123 14.18 -6.78 15.18
N VAL A 124 13.29 -7.00 14.20
CA VAL A 124 11.99 -6.35 14.09
C VAL A 124 10.90 -7.40 14.22
N VAL A 125 10.08 -7.28 15.26
CA VAL A 125 9.09 -8.31 15.63
C VAL A 125 7.68 -7.75 15.48
N PRO A 126 6.89 -8.21 14.50
CA PRO A 126 5.51 -7.78 14.35
C PRO A 126 4.62 -8.42 15.44
N ILE A 127 3.80 -7.60 16.06
CA ILE A 127 2.77 -8.03 17.01
C ILE A 127 1.40 -7.81 16.35
N PRO A 128 0.74 -8.86 15.86
CA PRO A 128 -0.54 -8.75 15.18
C PRO A 128 -1.62 -8.09 16.03
N GLY A 129 -2.57 -7.46 15.38
CA GLY A 129 -3.74 -6.86 16.01
C GLY A 129 -4.66 -6.16 15.01
N ALA A 130 -5.45 -5.21 15.47
CA ALA A 130 -6.45 -4.52 14.67
C ALA A 130 -5.86 -3.85 13.44
N ASN A 131 -6.60 -3.94 12.32
CA ASN A 131 -6.27 -3.27 11.06
C ASN A 131 -7.55 -2.90 10.31
N ALA A 132 -7.78 -1.63 10.06
CA ALA A 132 -9.03 -1.15 9.45
C ALA A 132 -9.22 -1.66 8.01
N ALA A 133 -8.16 -1.67 7.18
CA ALA A 133 -8.26 -2.09 5.79
C ALA A 133 -8.67 -3.57 5.65
N LEU A 134 -8.01 -4.45 6.40
CA LEU A 134 -8.33 -5.89 6.37
C LEU A 134 -9.68 -6.18 7.01
N SER A 135 -10.05 -5.48 8.09
CA SER A 135 -11.38 -5.61 8.72
C SER A 135 -12.50 -5.18 7.76
N ALA A 136 -12.30 -4.07 7.05
CA ALA A 136 -13.23 -3.62 6.01
C ALA A 136 -13.32 -4.63 4.86
N LEU A 137 -12.17 -5.15 4.38
CA LEU A 137 -12.11 -6.11 3.28
C LEU A 137 -12.88 -7.38 3.58
N ILE A 138 -12.63 -8.03 4.71
CA ILE A 138 -13.30 -9.32 5.05
C ILE A 138 -14.79 -9.16 5.29
N ALA A 139 -15.25 -7.96 5.66
CA ALA A 139 -16.66 -7.64 5.86
C ALA A 139 -17.33 -7.02 4.62
N SER A 140 -16.58 -6.74 3.55
CA SER A 140 -17.12 -6.08 2.34
C SER A 140 -18.03 -6.98 1.50
N GLY A 141 -17.71 -8.26 1.40
CA GLY A 141 -18.30 -9.20 0.44
C GLY A 141 -17.63 -9.17 -0.94
N LEU A 142 -16.62 -8.32 -1.15
CA LEU A 142 -15.79 -8.32 -2.36
C LEU A 142 -14.69 -9.39 -2.30
N PRO A 143 -14.09 -9.80 -3.44
CA PRO A 143 -13.03 -10.79 -3.46
C PRO A 143 -11.86 -10.45 -2.55
N THR A 144 -11.37 -11.44 -1.80
CA THR A 144 -10.29 -11.28 -0.80
C THR A 144 -9.00 -11.99 -1.16
N ASP A 145 -9.00 -12.77 -2.23
CA ASP A 145 -7.86 -13.57 -2.70
C ASP A 145 -6.71 -12.69 -3.23
N ARG A 146 -7.05 -11.54 -3.81
CA ARG A 146 -6.09 -10.52 -4.25
C ARG A 146 -6.61 -9.13 -3.92
N PHE A 147 -5.79 -8.32 -3.27
CA PHE A 147 -6.13 -6.93 -2.98
C PHE A 147 -4.90 -6.04 -3.06
N THR A 148 -5.13 -4.78 -3.40
CA THR A 148 -4.11 -3.73 -3.45
C THR A 148 -4.45 -2.67 -2.40
N PHE A 149 -3.57 -2.48 -1.43
CA PHE A 149 -3.69 -1.41 -0.46
C PHE A 149 -3.07 -0.14 -1.01
N VAL A 150 -3.90 0.87 -1.26
CA VAL A 150 -3.50 2.18 -1.79
C VAL A 150 -3.31 3.19 -0.65
N GLY A 151 -4.08 3.05 0.44
CA GLY A 151 -4.03 3.96 1.58
C GLY A 151 -4.70 5.31 1.32
N PHE A 152 -4.19 6.38 1.94
CA PHE A 152 -4.73 7.73 1.75
C PHE A 152 -4.31 8.33 0.41
N LEU A 153 -5.29 8.83 -0.34
CA LEU A 153 -5.00 9.63 -1.53
C LEU A 153 -4.42 11.00 -1.11
N PRO A 154 -3.41 11.51 -1.83
CA PRO A 154 -2.82 12.82 -1.54
C PRO A 154 -3.87 13.94 -1.66
N ARG A 155 -3.60 15.12 -1.11
CA ARG A 155 -4.52 16.28 -1.23
C ARG A 155 -4.49 16.93 -2.61
N ASP A 156 -3.39 16.82 -3.30
CA ASP A 156 -3.20 17.36 -4.65
C ASP A 156 -4.02 16.56 -5.67
N LYS A 157 -4.84 17.29 -6.45
CA LYS A 157 -5.78 16.70 -7.42
C LYS A 157 -5.04 15.86 -8.48
N LYS A 158 -3.96 16.40 -9.06
CA LYS A 158 -3.21 15.74 -10.13
C LYS A 158 -2.60 14.42 -9.65
N ARG A 159 -1.99 14.43 -8.48
CA ARG A 159 -1.41 13.21 -7.87
C ARG A 159 -2.47 12.18 -7.52
N GLN A 160 -3.69 12.61 -7.12
CA GLN A 160 -4.80 11.67 -6.92
C GLN A 160 -5.19 10.98 -8.21
N GLU A 161 -5.34 11.75 -9.30
CA GLU A 161 -5.67 11.24 -10.62
C GLU A 161 -4.58 10.26 -11.10
N GLU A 162 -3.30 10.60 -10.95
CA GLU A 162 -2.17 9.73 -11.29
C GLU A 162 -2.24 8.38 -10.54
N ILE A 163 -2.51 8.41 -9.23
CA ILE A 163 -2.63 7.18 -8.43
C ILE A 163 -3.85 6.36 -8.87
N LEU A 164 -5.03 6.98 -9.01
CA LEU A 164 -6.23 6.28 -9.45
C LEU A 164 -6.07 5.67 -10.84
N GLN A 165 -5.43 6.39 -11.77
CA GLN A 165 -5.10 5.87 -13.10
C GLN A 165 -4.13 4.68 -13.04
N SER A 166 -3.16 4.69 -12.13
CA SER A 166 -2.20 3.59 -11.97
C SER A 166 -2.87 2.28 -11.54
N VAL A 167 -4.00 2.35 -10.81
CA VAL A 167 -4.77 1.18 -10.35
C VAL A 167 -6.06 0.95 -11.15
N GLN A 168 -6.31 1.74 -12.19
CA GLN A 168 -7.53 1.67 -12.99
C GLN A 168 -7.77 0.27 -13.58
N ARG A 169 -6.71 -0.41 -13.97
CA ARG A 169 -6.75 -1.74 -14.59
C ARG A 169 -6.46 -2.87 -13.62
N ASP A 170 -6.22 -2.56 -12.36
CA ASP A 170 -5.96 -3.58 -11.35
C ASP A 170 -7.23 -4.41 -11.12
N THR A 171 -7.14 -5.72 -11.31
CA THR A 171 -8.24 -6.67 -11.10
C THR A 171 -8.38 -7.10 -9.65
N SER A 172 -7.44 -6.72 -8.78
CA SER A 172 -7.52 -6.96 -7.36
C SER A 172 -8.51 -5.99 -6.68
N THR A 173 -9.05 -6.37 -5.54
CA THR A 173 -9.85 -5.46 -4.70
C THR A 173 -8.98 -4.33 -4.17
N LEU A 174 -9.41 -3.07 -4.35
CA LEU A 174 -8.63 -1.89 -3.98
C LEU A 174 -9.06 -1.38 -2.61
N LEU A 175 -8.10 -1.07 -1.74
CA LEU A 175 -8.33 -0.59 -0.38
C LEU A 175 -7.78 0.82 -0.20
N PHE A 176 -8.64 1.75 0.25
CA PHE A 176 -8.25 3.12 0.51
C PHE A 176 -8.66 3.54 1.92
N TYR A 177 -7.92 4.46 2.51
CA TYR A 177 -8.31 5.21 3.68
C TYR A 177 -8.78 6.61 3.28
N GLU A 178 -9.81 7.12 3.93
CA GLU A 178 -10.28 8.48 3.66
C GLU A 178 -10.90 9.14 4.88
N SER A 179 -10.75 10.44 4.97
CA SER A 179 -11.41 11.24 5.98
C SER A 179 -12.87 11.54 5.60
N PRO A 180 -13.78 11.71 6.57
CA PRO A 180 -15.20 11.98 6.28
C PRO A 180 -15.41 13.27 5.49
N HIS A 181 -14.54 14.26 5.67
CA HIS A 181 -14.63 15.55 4.97
C HIS A 181 -14.23 15.50 3.49
N ARG A 182 -13.59 14.40 3.06
CA ARG A 182 -13.08 14.25 1.70
C ARG A 182 -13.83 13.19 0.90
N ILE A 183 -14.59 12.32 1.56
CA ILE A 183 -15.19 11.12 0.98
C ILE A 183 -15.98 11.41 -0.30
N VAL A 184 -16.82 12.45 -0.31
CA VAL A 184 -17.64 12.85 -1.46
C VAL A 184 -16.73 13.14 -2.66
N LYS A 185 -15.76 14.04 -2.50
CA LYS A 185 -14.81 14.40 -3.57
C LYS A 185 -13.96 13.23 -4.03
N THR A 186 -13.64 12.32 -3.13
CA THR A 186 -12.86 11.13 -3.46
C THR A 186 -13.69 10.16 -4.28
N LEU A 187 -14.96 9.92 -3.94
CA LEU A 187 -15.86 9.09 -4.73
C LEU A 187 -16.15 9.67 -6.12
N GLU A 188 -16.35 11.01 -6.23
CA GLU A 188 -16.46 11.69 -7.53
C GLU A 188 -15.28 11.36 -8.45
N ARG A 189 -14.05 11.48 -7.93
CA ARG A 189 -12.84 11.18 -8.70
C ARG A 189 -12.66 9.69 -9.00
N MET A 190 -13.08 8.82 -8.08
CA MET A 190 -13.07 7.38 -8.32
C MET A 190 -14.01 7.03 -9.49
N ILE A 191 -15.20 7.65 -9.60
CA ILE A 191 -16.08 7.47 -10.76
C ILE A 191 -15.39 7.91 -12.05
N GLU A 192 -14.77 9.09 -12.03
CA GLU A 192 -14.08 9.65 -13.21
C GLU A 192 -12.93 8.76 -13.70
N GLN A 193 -12.16 8.16 -12.79
CA GLN A 193 -10.93 7.44 -13.13
C GLN A 193 -11.12 5.92 -13.17
N LEU A 194 -11.95 5.33 -12.31
CA LEU A 194 -12.14 3.89 -12.21
C LEU A 194 -13.44 3.41 -12.87
N GLY A 195 -14.39 4.33 -13.14
CA GLY A 195 -15.75 3.99 -13.53
C GLY A 195 -16.64 3.65 -12.33
N ASP A 196 -17.92 3.35 -12.58
CA ASP A 196 -18.91 3.07 -11.54
C ASP A 196 -18.86 1.59 -11.14
N ARG A 197 -17.92 1.27 -10.23
CA ARG A 197 -17.69 -0.09 -9.72
C ARG A 197 -18.48 -0.34 -8.44
N GLU A 198 -18.61 -1.60 -8.04
CA GLU A 198 -19.06 -1.94 -6.71
C GLU A 198 -18.07 -1.44 -5.66
N VAL A 199 -18.60 -0.88 -4.59
CA VAL A 199 -17.84 -0.30 -3.51
C VAL A 199 -18.51 -0.58 -2.16
N VAL A 200 -17.68 -0.70 -1.14
CA VAL A 200 -18.13 -0.71 0.25
C VAL A 200 -17.37 0.38 0.99
N VAL A 201 -18.10 1.30 1.59
CA VAL A 201 -17.52 2.28 2.50
C VAL A 201 -17.82 1.85 3.92
N ALA A 202 -16.78 1.37 4.62
CA ALA A 202 -16.85 1.06 6.03
C ALA A 202 -16.41 2.27 6.85
N ARG A 203 -17.21 2.68 7.79
CA ARG A 203 -16.89 3.82 8.67
C ARG A 203 -17.04 3.46 10.14
N GLU A 204 -16.28 4.14 11.00
CA GLU A 204 -16.33 3.95 12.46
C GLU A 204 -16.18 2.46 12.85
N LEU A 205 -15.32 1.72 12.14
CA LEU A 205 -15.07 0.30 12.40
C LEU A 205 -14.75 0.06 13.88
N THR A 206 -15.32 -0.99 14.44
CA THR A 206 -15.23 -1.43 15.83
C THR A 206 -15.86 -0.48 16.86
N LYS A 207 -16.29 0.71 16.45
CA LYS A 207 -16.91 1.70 17.33
C LYS A 207 -18.44 1.51 17.40
N ARG A 208 -19.09 2.21 18.33
CA ARG A 208 -20.54 2.12 18.55
C ARG A 208 -21.39 2.38 17.30
N TYR A 209 -20.90 3.22 16.39
CA TYR A 209 -21.63 3.63 15.17
C TYR A 209 -21.00 3.04 13.90
N GLU A 210 -20.41 1.85 14.03
CA GLU A 210 -19.91 1.09 12.89
C GLU A 210 -20.98 0.96 11.81
N GLN A 211 -20.60 1.27 10.58
CA GLN A 211 -21.52 1.20 9.45
C GLN A 211 -20.80 0.78 8.18
N PHE A 212 -21.48 -0.03 7.38
CA PHE A 212 -21.07 -0.41 6.05
C PHE A 212 -22.11 0.10 5.03
N VAL A 213 -21.70 0.97 4.12
CA VAL A 213 -22.52 1.43 2.99
C VAL A 213 -22.05 0.66 1.75
N ARG A 214 -22.94 -0.13 1.15
CA ARG A 214 -22.65 -1.02 0.02
C ARG A 214 -23.44 -0.62 -1.20
N GLY A 215 -22.83 -0.66 -2.37
CA GLY A 215 -23.46 -0.39 -3.65
C GLY A 215 -22.44 -0.04 -4.72
N THR A 216 -22.85 0.69 -5.75
CA THR A 216 -21.91 1.28 -6.71
C THR A 216 -21.33 2.59 -6.18
N ILE A 217 -20.20 3.03 -6.73
CA ILE A 217 -19.58 4.30 -6.32
C ILE A 217 -20.57 5.44 -6.45
N SER A 218 -21.35 5.48 -7.54
CA SER A 218 -22.36 6.52 -7.78
C SER A 218 -23.52 6.47 -6.76
N SER A 219 -23.93 5.28 -6.32
CA SER A 219 -24.98 5.15 -5.32
C SER A 219 -24.52 5.56 -3.92
N CYS A 220 -23.30 5.21 -3.54
CA CYS A 220 -22.67 5.63 -2.29
C CYS A 220 -22.40 7.14 -2.28
N LEU A 221 -22.01 7.72 -3.41
CA LEU A 221 -21.83 9.16 -3.56
C LEU A 221 -23.11 9.91 -3.25
N ARG A 222 -24.23 9.56 -3.88
CA ARG A 222 -25.54 10.17 -3.61
C ARG A 222 -25.94 10.07 -2.14
N GLN A 223 -25.72 8.91 -1.51
CA GLN A 223 -26.00 8.73 -0.09
C GLN A 223 -25.21 9.69 0.80
N PHE A 224 -23.93 9.92 0.48
CA PHE A 224 -23.06 10.82 1.27
C PHE A 224 -23.24 12.30 0.94
N GLU A 225 -23.80 12.65 -0.21
CA GLU A 225 -24.26 14.01 -0.51
C GLU A 225 -25.50 14.38 0.30
N GLU A 226 -26.41 13.42 0.51
CA GLU A 226 -27.61 13.61 1.33
C GLU A 226 -27.29 13.62 2.83
N VAL A 227 -26.44 12.69 3.27
CA VAL A 227 -26.07 12.50 4.68
C VAL A 227 -24.56 12.41 4.80
N ALA A 228 -23.93 13.53 5.16
CA ALA A 228 -22.47 13.58 5.32
C ALA A 228 -22.00 12.54 6.36
N PRO A 229 -21.01 11.70 6.04
CA PRO A 229 -20.50 10.72 6.96
C PRO A 229 -19.71 11.38 8.09
N ILE A 230 -19.67 10.71 9.25
CA ILE A 230 -18.87 11.10 10.40
C ILE A 230 -17.87 9.98 10.68
N GLY A 231 -16.66 10.35 11.11
CA GLY A 231 -15.61 9.43 11.49
C GLY A 231 -14.76 8.93 10.31
N GLU A 232 -13.78 8.13 10.61
CA GLU A 232 -12.82 7.61 9.63
C GLU A 232 -13.46 6.57 8.71
N CYS A 233 -13.11 6.64 7.43
CA CYS A 233 -13.66 5.77 6.39
C CYS A 233 -12.57 4.88 5.78
N CYS A 234 -12.94 3.62 5.56
CA CYS A 234 -12.20 2.70 4.73
C CYS A 234 -13.05 2.39 3.48
N ILE A 235 -12.49 2.60 2.29
CA ILE A 235 -13.18 2.38 1.02
C ILE A 235 -12.60 1.10 0.40
N VAL A 236 -13.46 0.14 0.13
CA VAL A 236 -13.15 -1.13 -0.53
C VAL A 236 -13.81 -1.11 -1.89
N VAL A 237 -13.03 -1.08 -2.97
CA VAL A 237 -13.54 -0.98 -4.35
C VAL A 237 -13.26 -2.27 -5.09
N GLN A 238 -14.24 -2.77 -5.81
CA GLN A 238 -14.08 -3.92 -6.71
C GLN A 238 -12.97 -3.64 -7.74
N GLY A 239 -12.13 -4.64 -7.99
CA GLY A 239 -11.15 -4.59 -9.06
C GLY A 239 -11.79 -4.41 -10.43
N ALA A 240 -10.98 -4.13 -11.43
CA ALA A 240 -11.46 -4.01 -12.80
C ALA A 240 -12.10 -5.33 -13.27
N VAL A 241 -13.33 -5.23 -13.82
CA VAL A 241 -14.08 -6.37 -14.37
C VAL A 241 -14.03 -6.30 -15.90
N GLY A 242 -13.72 -7.40 -16.53
CA GLY A 242 -13.64 -7.52 -17.99
C GLY A 242 -12.23 -7.82 -18.49
N GLN A 243 -12.15 -8.34 -19.70
CA GLN A 243 -10.88 -8.37 -20.42
C GLN A 243 -10.58 -6.93 -20.84
N TRP A 244 -9.64 -6.30 -20.15
CA TRP A 244 -9.03 -5.09 -20.66
C TRP A 244 -8.20 -5.49 -21.87
N GLU A 245 -8.79 -5.34 -23.04
CA GLU A 245 -7.96 -5.27 -24.23
C GLU A 245 -6.98 -4.11 -23.99
N LEU A 246 -5.70 -4.41 -24.02
CA LEU A 246 -4.68 -3.37 -24.03
C LEU A 246 -5.10 -2.34 -25.07
N PRO A 247 -4.99 -1.01 -24.79
CA PRO A 247 -5.19 -0.03 -25.83
C PRO A 247 -4.37 -0.44 -27.05
N PRO A 248 -4.83 -0.16 -28.26
CA PRO A 248 -4.11 -0.52 -29.50
C PRO A 248 -2.62 -0.16 -29.47
N GLU A 249 -2.25 0.88 -28.69
CA GLU A 249 -0.86 1.32 -28.45
C GLU A 249 -0.06 0.40 -27.53
N GLN A 250 -0.71 -0.49 -26.74
CA GLN A 250 -0.06 -1.47 -25.87
C GLN A 250 -0.45 -2.91 -26.20
N SER A 251 -1.37 -3.12 -27.15
CA SER A 251 -1.61 -4.44 -27.68
C SER A 251 -0.37 -4.88 -28.45
N THR A 252 0.13 -6.06 -28.14
CA THR A 252 1.16 -6.71 -28.96
C THR A 252 0.54 -7.22 -30.25
N TRP A 253 -0.18 -6.33 -30.99
CA TRP A 253 -0.84 -6.62 -32.24
C TRP A 253 0.12 -7.26 -33.25
N TRP A 254 1.38 -6.97 -33.09
CA TRP A 254 2.48 -7.48 -33.88
C TRP A 254 3.01 -8.84 -33.39
N ALA A 255 2.57 -9.36 -32.22
CA ALA A 255 3.16 -10.58 -31.64
C ALA A 255 2.94 -11.82 -32.52
N SER A 256 1.84 -11.86 -33.27
CA SER A 256 1.54 -12.92 -34.24
C SER A 256 2.10 -12.67 -35.63
N LEU A 257 2.71 -11.50 -35.90
CA LEU A 257 3.24 -11.13 -37.20
C LEU A 257 4.72 -11.49 -37.29
N SER A 258 5.15 -11.88 -38.48
CA SER A 258 6.56 -11.92 -38.85
C SER A 258 7.17 -10.51 -38.76
N VAL A 259 8.48 -10.40 -38.76
CA VAL A 259 9.16 -9.09 -38.75
C VAL A 259 8.85 -8.30 -40.01
N ALA A 260 8.77 -8.99 -41.17
CA ALA A 260 8.43 -8.37 -42.46
C ALA A 260 7.01 -7.80 -42.44
N GLU A 261 6.02 -8.59 -42.02
CA GLU A 261 4.63 -8.14 -41.89
C GLU A 261 4.49 -6.98 -40.89
N HIS A 262 5.24 -7.01 -39.78
CA HIS A 262 5.20 -5.93 -38.81
C HIS A 262 5.73 -4.61 -39.37
N VAL A 263 6.83 -4.65 -40.12
CA VAL A 263 7.40 -3.47 -40.80
C VAL A 263 6.48 -2.97 -41.89
N ALA A 264 5.97 -3.88 -42.76
CA ALA A 264 5.06 -3.52 -43.84
C ALA A 264 3.78 -2.83 -43.32
N ARG A 265 3.25 -3.29 -42.22
CA ARG A 265 2.03 -2.70 -41.63
C ARG A 265 2.25 -1.25 -41.12
N TYR A 266 3.43 -0.90 -40.59
CA TYR A 266 3.77 0.48 -40.30
C TYR A 266 3.88 1.36 -41.54
N GLU A 267 4.37 0.80 -42.64
CA GLU A 267 4.41 1.51 -43.95
C GLU A 267 3.02 1.77 -44.47
N GLU A 268 2.14 0.76 -44.43
CA GLU A 268 0.77 0.83 -45.02
C GLU A 268 -0.17 1.71 -44.18
N GLU A 269 -0.21 1.51 -42.84
CA GLU A 269 -1.21 2.15 -41.97
C GLU A 269 -0.80 3.55 -41.54
N GLN A 270 0.51 3.80 -41.36
CA GLN A 270 1.02 5.09 -40.88
C GLN A 270 1.80 5.90 -41.91
N GLY A 271 1.95 5.34 -43.15
CA GLY A 271 2.74 6.01 -44.19
C GLY A 271 4.21 6.21 -43.82
N ALA A 272 4.74 5.39 -42.89
CA ALA A 272 6.12 5.51 -42.43
C ALA A 272 7.09 5.08 -43.54
N THR A 273 8.23 5.76 -43.65
CA THR A 273 9.31 5.27 -44.52
C THR A 273 9.86 3.94 -43.99
N HIS A 274 10.37 3.09 -44.86
CA HIS A 274 10.94 1.78 -44.46
C HIS A 274 11.93 1.87 -43.27
N LYS A 275 12.75 2.93 -43.23
CA LYS A 275 13.67 3.20 -42.17
C LYS A 275 12.99 3.54 -40.84
N GLU A 276 11.90 4.24 -40.88
CA GLU A 276 11.08 4.61 -39.71
C GLU A 276 10.27 3.41 -39.23
N ALA A 277 9.65 2.65 -40.15
CA ALA A 277 8.92 1.43 -39.86
C ALA A 277 9.81 0.38 -39.12
N MET A 278 11.03 0.16 -39.61
CA MET A 278 12.00 -0.69 -38.90
C MET A 278 12.36 -0.18 -37.50
N LYS A 279 12.43 1.15 -37.30
CA LYS A 279 12.70 1.75 -35.97
C LYS A 279 11.53 1.54 -35.02
N LEU A 280 10.30 1.65 -35.50
CA LEU A 280 9.08 1.42 -34.74
C LEU A 280 8.96 -0.06 -34.36
N ALA A 281 9.12 -0.96 -35.33
CA ALA A 281 9.08 -2.39 -35.10
C ALA A 281 10.19 -2.86 -34.13
N ALA A 282 11.38 -2.27 -34.17
CA ALA A 282 12.46 -2.54 -33.25
C ALA A 282 12.11 -2.12 -31.82
N LYS A 283 11.48 -0.96 -31.67
CA LYS A 283 11.00 -0.43 -30.37
C LYS A 283 9.96 -1.35 -29.76
N ASP A 284 8.96 -1.77 -30.53
CA ASP A 284 7.89 -2.64 -30.07
C ASP A 284 8.40 -4.01 -29.63
N ARG A 285 9.30 -4.60 -30.42
CA ARG A 285 9.88 -5.92 -30.14
C ARG A 285 11.01 -5.90 -29.09
N GLY A 286 11.42 -4.71 -28.63
CA GLY A 286 12.49 -4.57 -27.64
C GLY A 286 13.87 -5.00 -28.15
N VAL A 287 14.10 -4.91 -29.48
CA VAL A 287 15.36 -5.31 -30.15
C VAL A 287 16.02 -4.11 -30.83
N SER A 288 17.27 -4.29 -31.28
CA SER A 288 17.92 -3.22 -32.05
C SER A 288 17.41 -3.16 -33.49
N ARG A 289 17.48 -1.95 -34.13
CA ARG A 289 17.14 -1.83 -35.55
C ARG A 289 18.02 -2.70 -36.45
N ARG A 290 19.24 -3.02 -36.01
CA ARG A 290 20.15 -3.93 -36.73
C ARG A 290 19.63 -5.35 -36.72
N ASP A 291 19.03 -5.79 -35.62
CA ASP A 291 18.43 -7.13 -35.52
C ASP A 291 17.21 -7.25 -36.42
N ILE A 292 16.35 -6.24 -36.50
CA ILE A 292 15.23 -6.18 -37.44
C ILE A 292 15.74 -6.28 -38.89
N TYR A 293 16.76 -5.52 -39.24
CA TYR A 293 17.34 -5.55 -40.58
C TYR A 293 17.91 -6.94 -40.95
N GLN A 294 18.61 -7.59 -40.02
CA GLN A 294 19.12 -8.94 -40.23
C GLN A 294 18.02 -9.97 -40.41
N GLN A 295 16.92 -9.87 -39.65
CA GLN A 295 15.78 -10.78 -39.77
C GLN A 295 15.01 -10.59 -41.09
N LEU A 296 14.93 -9.36 -41.60
CA LEU A 296 14.36 -9.12 -42.92
C LEU A 296 15.18 -9.74 -44.05
N LEU A 297 16.53 -9.63 -43.97
CA LEU A 297 17.41 -10.23 -44.96
C LEU A 297 17.39 -11.78 -44.93
N SER A 298 17.31 -12.37 -43.71
CA SER A 298 17.26 -13.83 -43.58
C SER A 298 15.89 -14.42 -43.96
N GLY A 299 14.82 -13.62 -43.99
CA GLY A 299 13.50 -14.04 -44.48
C GLY A 299 13.36 -14.02 -46.01
N GLU A 300 14.15 -13.21 -46.71
CA GLU A 300 14.19 -13.16 -48.18
C GLU A 300 14.98 -14.32 -48.81
N GLU A 301 15.85 -15.02 -48.07
CA GLU A 301 16.59 -16.18 -48.53
C GLU A 301 15.83 -17.52 -48.40
N ALA A 302 14.57 -17.50 -47.85
CA ALA A 302 13.79 -18.70 -47.57
C ALA A 302 12.59 -18.90 -48.51
N GLU A 303 12.45 -18.10 -49.57
CA GLU A 303 11.58 -18.31 -50.72
C GLU A 303 12.48 -18.67 -51.95
#